data_29e212557c5c40e69d194dd988b96f84
#
_entry.id   29e212557c5c40e69d194dd988b96f84
#
_cell.length_a   1.000
_cell.length_b   1.000
_cell.length_c   1.000
_cell.angle_alpha   90.00
_cell.angle_beta   90.00
_cell.angle_gamma   90.00
#
_symmetry.space_group_name_H-M   'P 1'
#
loop_
_entity.id
_entity.type
_entity.pdbx_description
1 polymer ?
#
loop_
_entity_poly.entity_id
_entity_poly.type
_entity_poly.pdbx_seq_one_letter_code
_entity_poly.pdbx_strand_id
1 'polypeptide(L)'
;VYKCTLLSSEHVFIKIPYTKLKWHREFEAYEILKGHVAIPEMLDYWPGDEGCTGAFLLSELKGQPLTTEVSPIVAFQVGVLQATMHTIQPPVEKVLNSIQNEFPNWSHFIEKQFYSFAEDVRLVVDDCLYEKAILKFESMKHQLPPNDGPSFVHMDFRPANIIVDGNNVSGIIDFESVRFGSTEIDFIKLYRDFLRFDSSLYEAFQEGYKSIRPLINLEAVLPFYLFTDAFNSIGWTKRRGLEKNTLFFEENLA
;
A
#
# COMPACT_ATOMS: atom_id res chain seq x y z
N VAL A 1 15.60 8.05 0.82
CA VAL A 1 14.99 9.36 0.54
C VAL A 1 15.78 10.41 1.33
N TYR A 2 16.08 11.55 0.70
CA TYR A 2 16.83 12.64 1.29
C TYR A 2 15.99 13.91 1.22
N LYS A 3 15.78 14.58 2.36
CA LYS A 3 15.20 15.92 2.41
C LYS A 3 16.29 16.95 2.15
N CYS A 4 16.06 17.83 1.18
CA CYS A 4 16.97 18.91 0.82
C CYS A 4 16.26 20.26 1.05
N THR A 5 17.01 21.27 1.56
CA THR A 5 16.51 22.63 1.70
C THR A 5 17.16 23.48 0.61
N LEU A 6 16.36 24.12 -0.22
CA LEU A 6 16.81 25.02 -1.27
C LEU A 6 17.26 26.37 -0.68
N LEU A 7 17.97 27.17 -1.46
CA LEU A 7 18.35 28.53 -1.08
C LEU A 7 17.15 29.45 -0.82
N SER A 8 15.99 29.13 -1.42
CA SER A 8 14.69 29.77 -1.17
C SER A 8 14.05 29.40 0.17
N SER A 9 14.67 28.51 0.97
CA SER A 9 14.13 27.89 2.18
C SER A 9 12.99 26.88 1.93
N GLU A 10 12.66 26.58 0.70
CA GLU A 10 11.73 25.50 0.33
C GLU A 10 12.37 24.14 0.50
N HIS A 11 11.56 23.13 0.79
CA HIS A 11 12.02 21.75 0.91
C HIS A 11 11.64 20.95 -0.33
N VAL A 12 12.59 20.13 -0.76
CA VAL A 12 12.39 19.12 -1.80
C VAL A 12 12.94 17.78 -1.33
N PHE A 13 12.48 16.69 -1.97
CA PHE A 13 12.92 15.35 -1.63
C PHE A 13 13.58 14.70 -2.83
N ILE A 14 14.75 14.09 -2.61
CA ILE A 14 15.40 13.22 -3.59
C ILE A 14 15.07 11.78 -3.18
N LYS A 15 14.31 11.07 -4.01
CA LYS A 15 14.01 9.65 -3.82
C LYS A 15 14.82 8.81 -4.81
N ILE A 16 15.59 7.85 -4.30
CA ILE A 16 16.31 6.84 -5.08
C ILE A 16 15.61 5.51 -4.84
N PRO A 17 14.86 4.98 -5.82
CA PRO A 17 14.20 3.68 -5.72
C PRO A 17 15.21 2.53 -5.60
N TYR A 18 14.82 1.48 -4.89
CA TYR A 18 15.72 0.38 -4.59
C TYR A 18 16.12 -0.47 -5.81
N THR A 19 15.26 -0.55 -6.82
CA THR A 19 15.53 -1.26 -8.08
C THR A 19 15.05 -0.46 -9.28
N LYS A 20 15.59 -0.77 -10.46
CA LYS A 20 15.17 -0.14 -11.71
C LYS A 20 13.68 -0.36 -12.01
N LEU A 21 13.15 -1.55 -11.72
CA LEU A 21 11.74 -1.86 -11.87
C LEU A 21 10.86 -0.97 -10.98
N LYS A 22 11.27 -0.71 -9.72
CA LYS A 22 10.57 0.19 -8.81
C LYS A 22 10.61 1.63 -9.32
N TRP A 23 11.74 2.07 -9.88
CA TRP A 23 11.85 3.39 -10.50
C TRP A 23 10.83 3.54 -11.65
N HIS A 24 10.79 2.59 -12.59
CA HIS A 24 9.84 2.64 -13.71
C HIS A 24 8.38 2.63 -13.24
N ARG A 25 8.06 1.80 -12.25
CA ARG A 25 6.71 1.71 -11.70
C ARG A 25 6.27 2.99 -11.04
N GLU A 26 7.13 3.58 -10.23
CA GLU A 26 6.84 4.85 -9.56
C GLU A 26 6.72 6.00 -10.55
N PHE A 27 7.56 6.04 -11.58
CA PHE A 27 7.44 7.00 -12.66
C PHE A 27 6.08 6.90 -13.39
N GLU A 28 5.67 5.69 -13.79
CA GLU A 28 4.37 5.45 -14.40
C GLU A 28 3.21 5.82 -13.46
N ALA A 29 3.36 5.58 -12.15
CA ALA A 29 2.36 5.94 -11.15
C ALA A 29 2.16 7.46 -11.06
N TYR A 30 3.24 8.25 -11.02
CA TYR A 30 3.14 9.71 -11.03
C TYR A 30 2.39 10.22 -12.26
N GLU A 31 2.67 9.65 -13.43
CA GLU A 31 1.97 10.01 -14.68
C GLU A 31 0.47 9.70 -14.64
N ILE A 32 0.09 8.57 -14.03
CA ILE A 32 -1.31 8.14 -13.91
C ILE A 32 -2.06 8.97 -12.86
N LEU A 33 -1.42 9.24 -11.72
CA LEU A 33 -2.07 9.88 -10.58
C LEU A 33 -2.16 11.40 -10.70
N LYS A 34 -1.35 12.00 -11.57
CA LYS A 34 -1.29 13.44 -11.78
C LYS A 34 -2.67 14.01 -12.12
N GLY A 35 -3.14 14.96 -11.30
CA GLY A 35 -4.44 15.60 -11.48
C GLY A 35 -5.64 14.79 -10.98
N HIS A 36 -5.45 13.55 -10.54
CA HIS A 36 -6.50 12.69 -9.96
C HIS A 36 -6.42 12.63 -8.43
N VAL A 37 -5.23 12.52 -7.89
CA VAL A 37 -4.97 12.32 -6.47
C VAL A 37 -3.92 13.31 -5.99
N ALA A 38 -4.03 13.78 -4.75
CA ALA A 38 -3.01 14.62 -4.15
C ALA A 38 -1.73 13.80 -3.89
N ILE A 39 -0.67 14.15 -4.62
CA ILE A 39 0.65 13.50 -4.58
C ILE A 39 1.73 14.58 -4.65
N PRO A 40 3.00 14.31 -4.25
CA PRO A 40 4.10 15.21 -4.53
C PRO A 40 4.20 15.53 -6.02
N GLU A 41 4.52 16.75 -6.36
CA GLU A 41 4.86 17.10 -7.74
C GLU A 41 6.24 16.51 -8.07
N MET A 42 6.35 15.79 -9.18
CA MET A 42 7.63 15.37 -9.73
C MET A 42 8.25 16.56 -10.47
N LEU A 43 9.19 17.24 -9.80
CA LEU A 43 9.86 18.44 -10.30
C LEU A 43 10.88 18.10 -11.39
N ASP A 44 11.59 16.99 -11.20
CA ASP A 44 12.56 16.47 -12.14
C ASP A 44 12.82 14.98 -11.89
N TYR A 45 13.45 14.32 -12.82
CA TYR A 45 13.86 12.92 -12.67
C TYR A 45 15.13 12.60 -13.45
N TRP A 46 15.87 11.65 -12.93
CA TRP A 46 16.99 11.04 -13.62
C TRP A 46 16.74 9.54 -13.77
N PRO A 47 16.72 8.99 -15.00
CA PRO A 47 16.41 7.59 -15.21
C PRO A 47 17.51 6.64 -14.72
N GLY A 48 18.69 7.16 -14.34
CA GLY A 48 19.82 6.34 -13.93
C GLY A 48 20.64 5.82 -15.12
N ASP A 49 21.67 5.04 -14.79
CA ASP A 49 22.58 4.41 -15.73
C ASP A 49 22.88 2.94 -15.34
N GLU A 50 23.95 2.34 -15.86
CA GLU A 50 24.35 0.96 -15.54
C GLU A 50 24.69 0.74 -14.06
N GLY A 51 25.12 1.78 -13.33
CA GLY A 51 25.54 1.73 -11.93
C GLY A 51 24.50 2.23 -10.93
N CYS A 52 23.44 2.91 -11.39
CA CYS A 52 22.46 3.55 -10.52
C CYS A 52 21.02 3.38 -11.02
N THR A 53 20.11 3.11 -10.09
CA THR A 53 18.68 2.88 -10.41
C THR A 53 17.95 4.11 -10.93
N GLY A 54 18.49 5.32 -10.72
CA GLY A 54 17.84 6.59 -11.02
C GLY A 54 17.29 7.27 -9.77
N ALA A 55 16.76 8.48 -9.95
CA ALA A 55 16.23 9.29 -8.86
C ALA A 55 15.05 10.15 -9.32
N PHE A 56 14.24 10.59 -8.35
CA PHE A 56 13.20 11.60 -8.51
C PHE A 56 13.52 12.80 -7.64
N LEU A 57 13.26 14.00 -8.16
CA LEU A 57 13.19 15.24 -7.39
C LEU A 57 11.70 15.57 -7.19
N LEU A 58 11.26 15.55 -5.94
CA LEU A 58 9.85 15.68 -5.58
C LEU A 58 9.63 16.93 -4.72
N SER A 59 8.48 17.57 -4.89
CA SER A 59 8.03 18.63 -3.97
C SER A 59 7.70 18.07 -2.60
N GLU A 60 7.72 18.93 -1.57
CA GLU A 60 7.24 18.57 -0.24
C GLU A 60 5.70 18.55 -0.20
N LEU A 61 5.13 17.47 0.32
CA LEU A 61 3.78 17.52 0.90
C LEU A 61 3.91 18.03 2.33
N LYS A 62 3.23 19.13 2.65
CA LYS A 62 3.26 19.71 4.00
C LYS A 62 2.58 18.80 5.01
N GLY A 63 3.13 18.72 6.21
CA GLY A 63 2.54 17.96 7.31
C GLY A 63 3.41 16.80 7.78
N GLN A 64 2.75 15.84 8.42
CA GLN A 64 3.36 14.65 9.01
C GLN A 64 2.60 13.40 8.59
N PRO A 65 3.20 12.22 8.68
CA PRO A 65 2.47 10.96 8.49
C PRO A 65 1.22 10.87 9.38
N LEU A 66 0.15 10.28 8.85
CA LEU A 66 -1.10 10.05 9.55
C LEU A 66 -0.85 9.27 10.86
N THR A 67 -1.50 9.69 11.93
CA THR A 67 -1.52 9.01 13.24
C THR A 67 -2.95 8.76 13.69
N THR A 68 -3.13 8.01 14.77
CA THR A 68 -4.45 7.81 15.39
C THR A 68 -4.97 9.04 16.15
N GLU A 69 -4.14 10.06 16.34
CA GLU A 69 -4.47 11.30 17.05
C GLU A 69 -5.01 12.38 16.10
N VAL A 70 -5.92 12.01 15.20
CA VAL A 70 -6.54 12.92 14.23
C VAL A 70 -8.05 12.98 14.43
N SER A 71 -8.67 14.03 13.88
CA SER A 71 -10.13 14.15 13.92
C SER A 71 -10.81 13.25 12.89
N PRO A 72 -12.10 12.87 13.08
CA PRO A 72 -12.86 12.09 12.09
C PRO A 72 -12.90 12.72 10.70
N ILE A 73 -12.77 14.05 10.58
CA ILE A 73 -12.72 14.72 9.27
C ILE A 73 -11.48 14.30 8.45
N VAL A 74 -10.35 14.03 9.12
CA VAL A 74 -9.15 13.51 8.43
C VAL A 74 -9.40 12.10 7.94
N ALA A 75 -10.01 11.24 8.76
CA ALA A 75 -10.36 9.88 8.36
C ALA A 75 -11.34 9.86 7.17
N PHE A 76 -12.31 10.76 7.16
CA PHE A 76 -13.21 10.97 6.01
C PHE A 76 -12.40 11.30 4.74
N GLN A 77 -11.47 12.27 4.83
CA GLN A 77 -10.63 12.65 3.69
C GLN A 77 -9.71 11.51 3.23
N VAL A 78 -9.22 10.67 4.14
CA VAL A 78 -8.46 9.46 3.79
C VAL A 78 -9.35 8.49 2.99
N GLY A 79 -10.61 8.32 3.39
CA GLY A 79 -11.59 7.53 2.63
C GLY A 79 -11.83 8.07 1.23
N VAL A 80 -12.00 9.39 1.09
CA VAL A 80 -12.12 10.06 -0.23
C VAL A 80 -10.86 9.84 -1.07
N LEU A 81 -9.68 10.04 -0.50
CA LEU A 81 -8.39 9.86 -1.19
C LEU A 81 -8.26 8.43 -1.74
N GLN A 82 -8.49 7.41 -0.90
CA GLN A 82 -8.39 6.01 -1.31
C GLN A 82 -9.43 5.65 -2.37
N ALA A 83 -10.69 6.07 -2.17
CA ALA A 83 -11.75 5.81 -3.13
C ALA A 83 -11.48 6.46 -4.49
N THR A 84 -10.96 7.69 -4.50
CA THR A 84 -10.58 8.39 -5.74
C THR A 84 -9.49 7.62 -6.49
N MET A 85 -8.47 7.15 -5.78
CA MET A 85 -7.42 6.31 -6.38
C MET A 85 -8.01 5.01 -6.96
N HIS A 86 -8.95 4.38 -6.25
CA HIS A 86 -9.61 3.15 -6.70
C HIS A 86 -10.60 3.35 -7.87
N THR A 87 -10.95 4.59 -8.25
CA THR A 87 -11.72 4.84 -9.50
C THR A 87 -10.86 4.76 -10.76
N ILE A 88 -9.54 4.83 -10.63
CA ILE A 88 -8.61 4.82 -11.76
C ILE A 88 -8.52 3.41 -12.34
N GLN A 89 -8.85 3.28 -13.62
CA GLN A 89 -8.85 2.03 -14.36
C GLN A 89 -7.54 1.85 -15.15
N PRO A 90 -7.18 0.60 -15.53
CA PRO A 90 -6.08 0.39 -16.46
C PRO A 90 -6.28 1.18 -17.74
N PRO A 91 -5.29 1.94 -18.21
CA PRO A 91 -5.42 2.71 -19.45
C PRO A 91 -5.58 1.76 -20.66
N VAL A 92 -6.54 2.06 -21.53
CA VAL A 92 -6.83 1.23 -22.71
C VAL A 92 -5.81 1.50 -23.83
N GLU A 93 -5.38 2.76 -23.97
CA GLU A 93 -4.55 3.21 -25.10
C GLU A 93 -3.05 3.23 -24.80
N LYS A 94 -2.67 3.22 -23.51
CA LYS A 94 -1.27 3.29 -23.07
C LYS A 94 -0.80 1.93 -22.59
N VAL A 95 0.19 1.36 -23.25
CA VAL A 95 0.87 0.17 -22.74
C VAL A 95 1.74 0.58 -21.54
N LEU A 96 1.43 0.03 -20.38
CA LEU A 96 2.25 0.18 -19.19
C LEU A 96 3.32 -0.91 -19.18
N ASN A 97 4.57 -0.52 -18.88
CA ASN A 97 5.70 -1.45 -18.90
C ASN A 97 5.99 -2.04 -17.51
N SER A 98 5.61 -1.34 -16.45
CA SER A 98 6.02 -1.65 -15.07
C SER A 98 4.84 -1.85 -14.11
N ILE A 99 3.73 -1.15 -14.32
CA ILE A 99 2.49 -1.35 -13.54
C ILE A 99 1.68 -2.44 -14.23
N GLN A 100 1.66 -3.62 -13.63
CA GLN A 100 0.96 -4.77 -14.17
C GLN A 100 -0.52 -4.74 -13.80
N ASN A 101 -1.38 -5.23 -14.69
CA ASN A 101 -2.78 -5.50 -14.39
C ASN A 101 -2.91 -6.96 -13.93
N GLU A 102 -2.94 -7.16 -12.61
CA GLU A 102 -3.06 -8.47 -11.98
C GLU A 102 -4.54 -8.88 -11.79
N PHE A 103 -5.49 -7.98 -12.02
CA PHE A 103 -6.90 -8.21 -11.72
C PHE A 103 -7.51 -9.44 -12.41
N PRO A 104 -7.22 -9.74 -13.68
CA PRO A 104 -7.79 -10.92 -14.33
C PRO A 104 -7.41 -12.24 -13.64
N ASN A 105 -6.29 -12.26 -12.92
CA ASN A 105 -5.77 -13.42 -12.19
C ASN A 105 -5.51 -13.08 -10.71
N TRP A 106 -6.31 -12.20 -10.11
CA TRP A 106 -6.05 -11.65 -8.79
C TRP A 106 -5.90 -12.71 -7.70
N SER A 107 -6.80 -13.69 -7.66
CA SER A 107 -6.71 -14.80 -6.69
C SER A 107 -5.41 -15.59 -6.83
N HIS A 108 -4.95 -15.83 -8.06
CA HIS A 108 -3.67 -16.48 -8.31
C HIS A 108 -2.48 -15.58 -7.90
N PHE A 109 -2.59 -14.26 -8.12
CA PHE A 109 -1.56 -13.30 -7.67
C PHE A 109 -1.40 -13.35 -6.15
N ILE A 110 -2.50 -13.32 -5.38
CA ILE A 110 -2.47 -13.44 -3.90
C ILE A 110 -1.92 -14.79 -3.45
N GLU A 111 -2.36 -15.88 -4.07
CA GLU A 111 -1.86 -17.24 -3.79
C GLU A 111 -0.35 -17.33 -4.04
N LYS A 112 0.12 -16.85 -5.19
CA LYS A 112 1.55 -16.82 -5.52
C LYS A 112 2.34 -15.98 -4.52
N GLN A 113 1.81 -14.85 -4.08
CA GLN A 113 2.44 -14.00 -3.08
C GLN A 113 2.56 -14.73 -1.74
N PHE A 114 1.49 -15.36 -1.27
CA PHE A 114 1.48 -16.15 -0.04
C PHE A 114 2.53 -17.27 -0.07
N TYR A 115 2.50 -18.12 -1.09
CA TYR A 115 3.44 -19.23 -1.20
C TYR A 115 4.88 -18.79 -1.48
N SER A 116 5.10 -17.58 -2.00
CA SER A 116 6.46 -17.06 -2.17
C SER A 116 7.20 -16.86 -0.85
N PHE A 117 6.47 -16.73 0.26
CA PHE A 117 7.04 -16.59 1.61
C PHE A 117 7.01 -17.88 2.43
N ALA A 118 6.36 -18.94 1.94
CA ALA A 118 6.11 -20.16 2.71
C ALA A 118 7.38 -20.80 3.27
N GLU A 119 8.44 -20.91 2.47
CA GLU A 119 9.73 -21.46 2.92
C GLU A 119 10.38 -20.59 4.02
N ASP A 120 10.30 -19.26 3.87
CA ASP A 120 10.86 -18.34 4.87
C ASP A 120 10.09 -18.42 6.19
N VAL A 121 8.76 -18.51 6.14
CA VAL A 121 7.91 -18.67 7.32
C VAL A 121 8.22 -20.00 8.03
N ARG A 122 8.32 -21.10 7.29
CA ARG A 122 8.62 -22.43 7.83
C ARG A 122 9.91 -22.47 8.63
N LEU A 123 10.90 -21.63 8.27
CA LEU A 123 12.19 -21.58 8.95
C LEU A 123 12.15 -20.86 10.31
N VAL A 124 11.05 -20.16 10.64
CA VAL A 124 10.98 -19.27 11.82
C VAL A 124 9.75 -19.48 12.71
N VAL A 125 8.84 -20.36 12.32
CA VAL A 125 7.70 -20.79 13.14
C VAL A 125 7.77 -22.30 13.38
N ASP A 126 7.05 -22.81 14.39
CA ASP A 126 6.96 -24.26 14.58
C ASP A 126 6.14 -24.94 13.47
N ASP A 127 6.45 -26.21 13.20
CA ASP A 127 5.82 -26.97 12.10
C ASP A 127 4.30 -27.06 12.26
N CYS A 128 3.78 -27.17 13.48
CA CYS A 128 2.33 -27.26 13.72
C CYS A 128 1.62 -25.94 13.38
N LEU A 129 2.21 -24.81 13.75
CA LEU A 129 1.68 -23.48 13.39
C LEU A 129 1.74 -23.27 11.88
N TYR A 130 2.84 -23.64 11.23
CA TYR A 130 2.99 -23.56 9.78
C TYR A 130 1.91 -24.35 9.05
N GLU A 131 1.72 -25.64 9.41
CA GLU A 131 0.71 -26.48 8.77
C GLU A 131 -0.71 -25.93 8.97
N LYS A 132 -1.03 -25.43 10.17
CA LYS A 132 -2.31 -24.76 10.43
C LYS A 132 -2.50 -23.52 9.56
N ALA A 133 -1.45 -22.73 9.37
CA ALA A 133 -1.51 -21.55 8.53
C ALA A 133 -1.80 -21.91 7.06
N ILE A 134 -1.13 -22.93 6.52
CA ILE A 134 -1.40 -23.42 5.17
C ILE A 134 -2.85 -23.89 5.02
N LEU A 135 -3.32 -24.74 5.95
CA LEU A 135 -4.70 -25.24 5.93
C LEU A 135 -5.73 -24.12 6.05
N LYS A 136 -5.45 -23.10 6.87
CA LYS A 136 -6.30 -21.94 7.04
C LYS A 136 -6.38 -21.14 5.73
N PHE A 137 -5.25 -20.88 5.08
CA PHE A 137 -5.21 -20.21 3.78
C PHE A 137 -6.07 -20.93 2.75
N GLU A 138 -5.86 -22.24 2.58
CA GLU A 138 -6.62 -23.06 1.64
C GLU A 138 -8.13 -23.05 1.91
N SER A 139 -8.52 -23.10 3.18
CA SER A 139 -9.93 -23.03 3.59
C SER A 139 -10.57 -21.67 3.28
N MET A 140 -9.87 -20.57 3.60
CA MET A 140 -10.43 -19.22 3.49
C MET A 140 -10.49 -18.70 2.05
N LYS A 141 -9.51 -19.04 1.20
CA LYS A 141 -9.44 -18.51 -0.17
C LYS A 141 -10.67 -18.83 -1.03
N HIS A 142 -11.36 -19.94 -0.72
CA HIS A 142 -12.57 -20.36 -1.43
C HIS A 142 -13.86 -19.70 -0.92
N GLN A 143 -13.79 -18.94 0.17
CA GLN A 143 -14.93 -18.28 0.80
C GLN A 143 -15.01 -16.78 0.49
N LEU A 144 -14.03 -16.26 -0.26
CA LEU A 144 -13.98 -14.85 -0.60
C LEU A 144 -15.12 -14.47 -1.56
N PRO A 145 -15.69 -13.27 -1.38
CA PRO A 145 -16.59 -12.70 -2.37
C PRO A 145 -15.85 -12.41 -3.69
N PRO A 146 -16.58 -12.12 -4.78
CA PRO A 146 -15.97 -11.67 -6.02
C PRO A 146 -15.06 -10.44 -5.81
N ASN A 147 -13.91 -10.44 -6.48
CA ASN A 147 -12.95 -9.35 -6.43
C ASN A 147 -13.54 -8.02 -6.94
N ASP A 148 -13.16 -6.90 -6.32
CA ASP A 148 -13.61 -5.55 -6.67
C ASP A 148 -12.52 -4.80 -7.47
N GLY A 149 -12.73 -4.66 -8.77
CA GLY A 149 -11.78 -4.01 -9.68
C GLY A 149 -12.12 -4.22 -11.16
N PRO A 150 -11.15 -4.01 -12.08
CA PRO A 150 -9.76 -3.59 -11.81
C PRO A 150 -9.70 -2.16 -11.28
N SER A 151 -8.82 -1.90 -10.34
CA SER A 151 -8.59 -0.58 -9.76
C SER A 151 -7.10 -0.33 -9.58
N PHE A 152 -6.67 0.93 -9.62
CA PHE A 152 -5.32 1.29 -9.23
C PHE A 152 -5.18 1.09 -7.73
N VAL A 153 -4.34 0.15 -7.31
CA VAL A 153 -4.08 -0.17 -5.90
C VAL A 153 -2.65 0.18 -5.51
N HIS A 154 -2.49 0.77 -4.34
CA HIS A 154 -1.22 1.21 -3.80
C HIS A 154 -0.33 0.06 -3.35
N MET A 155 -0.92 -1.02 -2.86
CA MET A 155 -0.26 -2.21 -2.27
C MET A 155 0.44 -1.95 -0.93
N ASP A 156 0.63 -0.69 -0.56
CA ASP A 156 1.19 -0.25 0.73
C ASP A 156 0.42 0.96 1.29
N PHE A 157 -0.91 0.94 1.17
CA PHE A 157 -1.78 2.00 1.67
C PHE A 157 -1.85 1.94 3.19
N ARG A 158 -1.04 2.76 3.86
CA ARG A 158 -0.87 2.76 5.33
C ARG A 158 -0.60 4.16 5.86
N PRO A 159 -0.81 4.40 7.17
CA PRO A 159 -0.65 5.73 7.79
C PRO A 159 0.68 6.40 7.48
N ALA A 160 1.79 5.66 7.49
CA ALA A 160 3.11 6.21 7.23
C ALA A 160 3.27 6.84 5.83
N ASN A 161 2.42 6.45 4.87
CA ASN A 161 2.45 6.93 3.49
C ASN A 161 1.40 8.03 3.21
N ILE A 162 0.56 8.39 4.18
CA ILE A 162 -0.47 9.42 4.06
C ILE A 162 0.00 10.65 4.85
N ILE A 163 0.13 11.78 4.19
CA ILE A 163 0.61 13.03 4.81
C ILE A 163 -0.57 13.92 5.18
N VAL A 164 -0.55 14.42 6.41
CA VAL A 164 -1.63 15.23 7.00
C VAL A 164 -1.05 16.53 7.56
N ASP A 165 -1.65 17.65 7.22
CA ASP A 165 -1.33 18.98 7.74
C ASP A 165 -2.56 19.55 8.51
N GLY A 166 -2.45 19.56 9.83
CA GLY A 166 -3.58 19.88 10.70
C GLY A 166 -4.78 18.96 10.47
N ASN A 167 -5.89 19.50 10.01
CA ASN A 167 -7.11 18.73 9.70
C ASN A 167 -7.27 18.39 8.20
N ASN A 168 -6.20 18.47 7.42
CA ASN A 168 -6.28 18.24 5.98
C ASN A 168 -5.32 17.12 5.56
N VAL A 169 -5.79 16.23 4.71
CA VAL A 169 -4.93 15.26 4.02
C VAL A 169 -4.21 15.99 2.90
N SER A 170 -2.88 16.14 3.03
CA SER A 170 -2.03 16.76 2.02
C SER A 170 -1.76 15.87 0.81
N GLY A 171 -1.81 14.56 1.00
CA GLY A 171 -1.65 13.60 -0.07
C GLY A 171 -1.03 12.27 0.37
N ILE A 172 -0.64 11.49 -0.62
CA ILE A 172 -0.06 10.14 -0.43
C ILE A 172 1.27 10.03 -1.18
N ILE A 173 2.19 9.20 -0.66
CA ILE A 173 3.54 8.98 -1.16
C ILE A 173 3.85 7.49 -1.32
N ASP A 174 4.95 7.17 -2.01
CA ASP A 174 5.57 5.83 -2.10
C ASP A 174 4.83 4.84 -3.01
N PHE A 175 4.89 5.09 -4.32
CA PHE A 175 4.18 4.31 -5.35
C PHE A 175 5.00 3.14 -5.93
N GLU A 176 6.06 2.71 -5.29
CA GLU A 176 6.97 1.68 -5.84
C GLU A 176 6.36 0.28 -5.97
N SER A 177 5.22 0.03 -5.30
CA SER A 177 4.55 -1.28 -5.26
C SER A 177 3.23 -1.36 -6.02
N VAL A 178 2.74 -0.26 -6.57
CA VAL A 178 1.41 -0.14 -7.20
C VAL A 178 1.12 -1.18 -8.28
N ARG A 179 -0.16 -1.50 -8.47
CA ARG A 179 -0.71 -2.42 -9.46
C ARG A 179 -2.07 -1.93 -9.94
N PHE A 180 -2.58 -2.55 -11.00
CA PHE A 180 -4.02 -2.66 -11.22
C PHE A 180 -4.46 -4.01 -10.66
N GLY A 181 -5.35 -3.97 -9.68
CA GLY A 181 -5.76 -5.15 -8.93
C GLY A 181 -7.12 -4.99 -8.28
N SER A 182 -7.36 -5.78 -7.26
CA SER A 182 -8.57 -5.72 -6.44
C SER A 182 -8.37 -4.80 -5.23
N THR A 183 -9.39 -4.00 -4.93
CA THR A 183 -9.30 -2.94 -3.90
C THR A 183 -9.09 -3.44 -2.49
N GLU A 184 -9.45 -4.69 -2.21
CA GLU A 184 -9.35 -5.31 -0.88
C GLU A 184 -7.98 -5.17 -0.26
N ILE A 185 -6.93 -5.23 -1.08
CA ILE A 185 -5.54 -5.21 -0.63
C ILE A 185 -5.16 -3.89 0.10
N ASP A 186 -5.75 -2.78 -0.32
CA ASP A 186 -5.40 -1.47 0.22
C ASP A 186 -6.11 -1.12 1.53
N PHE A 187 -7.12 -1.89 1.93
CA PHE A 187 -7.77 -1.69 3.23
C PHE A 187 -6.98 -2.31 4.40
N ILE A 188 -6.11 -3.27 4.15
CA ILE A 188 -5.49 -4.13 5.16
C ILE A 188 -4.64 -3.34 6.15
N LYS A 189 -3.60 -2.68 5.65
CA LYS A 189 -2.62 -1.96 6.48
C LYS A 189 -3.24 -0.73 7.10
N LEU A 190 -4.14 -0.04 6.37
CA LEU A 190 -4.89 1.07 6.93
C LEU A 190 -5.79 0.62 8.08
N TYR A 191 -6.52 -0.49 7.92
CA TYR A 191 -7.34 -1.03 8.99
C TYR A 191 -6.49 -1.47 10.19
N ARG A 192 -5.45 -2.26 9.95
CA ARG A 192 -4.56 -2.79 11.00
C ARG A 192 -3.89 -1.69 11.81
N ASP A 193 -3.38 -0.64 11.13
CA ASP A 193 -2.48 0.34 11.74
C ASP A 193 -3.21 1.64 12.14
N PHE A 194 -4.49 1.81 11.76
CA PHE A 194 -5.22 3.05 12.00
C PHE A 194 -6.70 2.83 12.36
N LEU A 195 -7.51 2.24 11.47
CA LEU A 195 -8.98 2.27 11.61
C LEU A 195 -9.52 1.40 12.76
N ARG A 196 -8.83 0.30 13.10
CA ARG A 196 -9.30 -0.64 14.14
C ARG A 196 -9.27 -0.07 15.56
N PHE A 197 -8.57 1.03 15.78
CA PHE A 197 -8.37 1.60 17.13
C PHE A 197 -9.46 2.56 17.56
N ASP A 198 -10.24 3.11 16.63
CA ASP A 198 -11.31 4.07 16.92
C ASP A 198 -12.46 3.90 15.92
N SER A 199 -13.65 3.54 16.45
CA SER A 199 -14.84 3.32 15.64
C SER A 199 -15.30 4.60 14.92
N SER A 200 -15.09 5.77 15.52
CA SER A 200 -15.50 7.05 14.91
C SER A 200 -14.63 7.39 13.68
N LEU A 201 -13.33 7.05 13.73
CA LEU A 201 -12.44 7.16 12.57
C LEU A 201 -12.82 6.17 11.49
N TYR A 202 -13.18 4.93 11.88
CA TYR A 202 -13.60 3.90 10.93
C TYR A 202 -14.90 4.26 10.22
N GLU A 203 -15.90 4.76 10.95
CA GLU A 203 -17.17 5.22 10.39
C GLU A 203 -16.96 6.40 9.43
N ALA A 204 -16.21 7.43 9.86
CA ALA A 204 -15.90 8.59 9.03
C ALA A 204 -15.14 8.20 7.74
N PHE A 205 -14.17 7.29 7.84
CA PHE A 205 -13.46 6.74 6.68
C PHE A 205 -14.43 6.07 5.71
N GLN A 206 -15.34 5.22 6.21
CA GLN A 206 -16.31 4.53 5.35
C GLN A 206 -17.25 5.54 4.65
N GLU A 207 -17.69 6.58 5.35
CA GLU A 207 -18.50 7.65 4.76
C GLU A 207 -17.74 8.38 3.65
N GLY A 208 -16.49 8.73 3.91
CA GLY A 208 -15.62 9.36 2.93
C GLY A 208 -15.43 8.48 1.68
N TYR A 209 -15.14 7.21 1.87
CA TYR A 209 -14.99 6.26 0.76
C TYR A 209 -16.29 6.12 -0.04
N LYS A 210 -17.42 5.92 0.64
CA LYS A 210 -18.75 5.77 0.04
C LYS A 210 -19.24 7.03 -0.69
N SER A 211 -18.71 8.21 -0.36
CA SER A 211 -19.03 9.45 -1.07
C SER A 211 -18.53 9.48 -2.51
N ILE A 212 -17.55 8.62 -2.85
CA ILE A 212 -16.93 8.53 -4.18
C ILE A 212 -17.34 7.26 -4.93
N ARG A 213 -17.31 6.10 -4.25
CA ARG A 213 -17.68 4.81 -4.84
C ARG A 213 -18.25 3.85 -3.79
N PRO A 214 -18.99 2.80 -4.20
CA PRO A 214 -19.43 1.76 -3.27
C PRO A 214 -18.25 1.14 -2.51
N LEU A 215 -18.45 0.92 -1.20
CA LEU A 215 -17.50 0.19 -0.37
C LEU A 215 -17.86 -1.30 -0.37
N ILE A 216 -16.85 -2.14 -0.53
CA ILE A 216 -16.99 -3.59 -0.40
C ILE A 216 -17.36 -4.00 1.02
N ASN A 217 -17.80 -5.25 1.19
CA ASN A 217 -18.03 -5.81 2.53
C ASN A 217 -16.67 -6.13 3.18
N LEU A 218 -16.13 -5.18 3.95
CA LEU A 218 -14.84 -5.31 4.62
C LEU A 218 -14.82 -6.46 5.66
N GLU A 219 -15.94 -6.74 6.34
CA GLU A 219 -16.03 -7.83 7.30
C GLU A 219 -15.82 -9.20 6.65
N ALA A 220 -16.24 -9.34 5.39
CA ALA A 220 -16.08 -10.58 4.64
C ALA A 220 -14.64 -10.79 4.13
N VAL A 221 -13.88 -9.73 3.88
CA VAL A 221 -12.57 -9.82 3.21
C VAL A 221 -11.39 -9.62 4.15
N LEU A 222 -11.50 -8.73 5.14
CA LEU A 222 -10.41 -8.39 6.06
C LEU A 222 -9.80 -9.60 6.77
N PRO A 223 -10.57 -10.58 7.30
CA PRO A 223 -9.97 -11.72 8.00
C PRO A 223 -8.96 -12.51 7.15
N PHE A 224 -9.27 -12.71 5.86
CA PHE A 224 -8.37 -13.40 4.93
C PHE A 224 -7.14 -12.56 4.62
N TYR A 225 -7.35 -11.30 4.25
CA TYR A 225 -6.25 -10.45 3.82
C TYR A 225 -5.33 -10.05 4.99
N LEU A 226 -5.84 -9.82 6.20
CA LEU A 226 -5.04 -9.59 7.39
C LEU A 226 -4.18 -10.82 7.73
N PHE A 227 -4.77 -12.01 7.64
CA PHE A 227 -4.02 -13.25 7.83
C PHE A 227 -2.91 -13.43 6.80
N THR A 228 -3.19 -13.19 5.51
CA THR A 228 -2.16 -13.30 4.47
C THR A 228 -1.08 -12.23 4.60
N ASP A 229 -1.42 -11.00 5.01
CA ASP A 229 -0.45 -9.94 5.27
C ASP A 229 0.46 -10.30 6.45
N ALA A 230 -0.08 -10.83 7.55
CA ALA A 230 0.71 -11.29 8.69
C ALA A 230 1.68 -12.41 8.29
N PHE A 231 1.20 -13.44 7.59
CA PHE A 231 2.03 -14.53 7.09
C PHE A 231 3.16 -14.02 6.18
N ASN A 232 2.84 -13.16 5.22
CA ASN A 232 3.81 -12.57 4.31
C ASN A 232 4.82 -11.67 5.06
N SER A 233 4.36 -10.95 6.09
CA SER A 233 5.22 -10.10 6.94
C SER A 233 6.23 -10.91 7.73
N ILE A 234 5.84 -12.07 8.26
CA ILE A 234 6.77 -13.02 8.93
C ILE A 234 7.85 -13.47 7.96
N GLY A 235 7.49 -13.93 6.77
CA GLY A 235 8.44 -14.36 5.75
C GLY A 235 9.33 -13.23 5.25
N TRP A 236 8.77 -12.02 5.05
CA TRP A 236 9.53 -10.83 4.70
C TRP A 236 10.57 -10.47 5.76
N THR A 237 10.19 -10.55 7.04
CA THR A 237 11.08 -10.27 8.16
C THR A 237 12.27 -11.24 8.18
N LYS A 238 12.02 -12.53 7.91
CA LYS A 238 13.09 -13.52 7.76
C LYS A 238 14.08 -13.13 6.67
N ARG A 239 13.60 -12.74 5.48
CA ARG A 239 14.46 -12.30 4.36
C ARG A 239 15.30 -11.07 4.65
N ARG A 240 14.78 -10.13 5.47
CA ARG A 240 15.42 -8.87 5.84
C ARG A 240 16.28 -8.95 7.09
N GLY A 241 16.21 -10.05 7.82
CA GLY A 241 16.93 -10.29 9.07
C GLY A 241 16.06 -10.05 10.30
N LEU A 242 15.80 -11.12 11.05
CA LEU A 242 14.94 -11.12 12.26
C LEU A 242 15.45 -10.14 13.32
N GLU A 243 16.76 -10.14 13.58
CA GLU A 243 17.36 -9.29 14.62
C GLU A 243 17.09 -7.79 14.46
N LYS A 244 16.90 -7.34 13.23
CA LYS A 244 16.61 -5.94 12.90
C LYS A 244 15.13 -5.60 12.96
N ASN A 245 14.25 -6.60 13.00
CA ASN A 245 12.81 -6.45 12.85
C ASN A 245 12.03 -7.29 13.89
N THR A 246 12.62 -7.57 15.06
CA THR A 246 12.05 -8.48 16.08
C THR A 246 10.64 -8.08 16.50
N LEU A 247 10.42 -6.79 16.82
CA LEU A 247 9.11 -6.30 17.23
C LEU A 247 8.05 -6.53 16.15
N PHE A 248 8.35 -6.18 14.91
CA PHE A 248 7.44 -6.38 13.78
C PHE A 248 7.14 -7.88 13.52
N PHE A 249 8.14 -8.74 13.73
CA PHE A 249 7.95 -10.19 13.67
C PHE A 249 7.00 -10.69 14.75
N GLU A 250 7.20 -10.28 16.01
CA GLU A 250 6.37 -10.67 17.16
C GLU A 250 4.92 -10.19 17.01
N GLU A 251 4.72 -8.95 16.54
CA GLU A 251 3.40 -8.38 16.26
C GLU A 251 2.60 -9.18 15.20
N ASN A 252 3.28 -9.76 14.21
CA ASN A 252 2.62 -10.55 13.17
C ASN A 252 2.49 -12.04 13.54
N LEU A 253 3.21 -12.51 14.56
CA LEU A 253 3.10 -13.87 15.05
C LEU A 253 1.93 -14.06 16.05
N ALA A 254 1.56 -12.99 16.76
CA ALA A 254 0.47 -12.96 17.74
C ALA A 254 -0.91 -13.01 17.08
#